data_3428ad49300213acf34f4034fa880e5b
#
_entry.id   3428ad49300213acf34f4034fa880e5b
#
_cell.length_a   1.000
_cell.length_b   1.000
_cell.length_c   1.000
_cell.angle_alpha   90.00
_cell.angle_beta   90.00
_cell.angle_gamma   90.00
#
_symmetry.space_group_name_H-M   'P 1'
#
loop_
_entity.id
_entity.type
_entity.pdbx_description
1 polymer ?
#
loop_
_entity_poly.entity_id
_entity_poly.type
_entity_poly.pdbx_seq_one_letter_code
_entity_poly.pdbx_strand_id
1 'polypeptide(L)'
;MKSFIINLSKISTSANTASNLKKQLEEFKMPVELFEGTYGNDAVEMMEKENRTWHPFGIKGPDVIPDPAARPNLKGNTPGVKGCFYSHFRLWQKCVELNEPIIIWEDDIVLTRPYIPIEWTDVLILALGHPAKTEKYRHYLENPMGIPKAKPYFQSSMPGCCGYALKPHAAKKLIDTYHNTFLPADNAINQHHVIIEIHSHVMGIALIKKDGKKSLTRTSYWNKL
;
A
#
# COMPACT_ATOMS: atom_id res chain seq x y z
N MET A 1 -18.24 3.04 -2.50
CA MET A 1 -16.79 3.11 -2.79
C MET A 1 -16.33 1.71 -3.13
N LYS A 2 -15.70 1.51 -4.29
CA LYS A 2 -15.14 0.21 -4.71
C LYS A 2 -13.87 -0.09 -3.94
N SER A 3 -13.59 -1.36 -3.70
CA SER A 3 -12.34 -1.78 -3.10
C SER A 3 -11.63 -2.85 -3.95
N PHE A 4 -10.30 -2.84 -3.90
CA PHE A 4 -9.44 -3.72 -4.68
C PHE A 4 -8.42 -4.38 -3.76
N ILE A 5 -8.25 -5.69 -3.87
CA ILE A 5 -7.19 -6.44 -3.21
C ILE A 5 -6.11 -6.74 -4.25
N ILE A 6 -4.90 -6.24 -4.03
CA ILE A 6 -3.74 -6.61 -4.86
C ILE A 6 -3.45 -8.09 -4.64
N ASN A 7 -3.53 -8.88 -5.71
CA ASN A 7 -3.38 -10.31 -5.69
C ASN A 7 -2.35 -10.75 -6.73
N LEU A 8 -1.41 -11.58 -6.36
CA LEU A 8 -0.50 -12.26 -7.29
C LEU A 8 -1.00 -13.70 -7.48
N SER A 9 -1.92 -13.91 -8.44
CA SER A 9 -2.67 -15.15 -8.59
C SER A 9 -1.80 -16.39 -8.82
N LYS A 10 -0.62 -16.24 -9.45
CA LYS A 10 0.36 -17.31 -9.66
C LYS A 10 1.16 -17.66 -8.40
N ILE A 11 1.04 -16.88 -7.33
CA ILE A 11 1.72 -17.11 -6.05
C ILE A 11 0.69 -17.60 -5.03
N SER A 12 0.73 -18.91 -4.73
CA SER A 12 -0.29 -19.56 -3.90
C SER A 12 -0.49 -18.89 -2.54
N THR A 13 0.56 -18.37 -1.90
CA THR A 13 0.44 -17.64 -0.63
C THR A 13 -0.34 -16.35 -0.79
N SER A 14 -0.08 -15.56 -1.85
CA SER A 14 -0.81 -14.33 -2.15
C SER A 14 -2.27 -14.64 -2.50
N ALA A 15 -2.52 -15.61 -3.39
CA ALA A 15 -3.86 -16.01 -3.78
C ALA A 15 -4.72 -16.46 -2.57
N ASN A 16 -4.14 -17.24 -1.65
CA ASN A 16 -4.84 -17.72 -0.47
C ASN A 16 -5.15 -16.58 0.52
N THR A 17 -4.18 -15.69 0.80
CA THR A 17 -4.41 -14.55 1.70
C THR A 17 -5.40 -13.56 1.11
N ALA A 18 -5.30 -13.25 -0.18
CA ALA A 18 -6.26 -12.40 -0.88
C ALA A 18 -7.69 -12.98 -0.85
N SER A 19 -7.83 -14.30 -1.04
CA SER A 19 -9.14 -14.98 -0.93
C SER A 19 -9.73 -14.87 0.47
N ASN A 20 -8.92 -15.02 1.51
CA ASN A 20 -9.36 -14.88 2.91
C ASN A 20 -9.78 -13.44 3.22
N LEU A 21 -8.99 -12.45 2.79
CA LEU A 21 -9.34 -11.03 2.96
C LEU A 21 -10.63 -10.68 2.20
N LYS A 22 -10.79 -11.22 0.99
CA LYS A 22 -12.02 -11.04 0.21
C LYS A 22 -13.25 -11.52 0.97
N LYS A 23 -13.20 -12.71 1.55
CA LYS A 23 -14.31 -13.24 2.38
C LYS A 23 -14.63 -12.33 3.55
N GLN A 24 -13.61 -11.82 4.28
CA GLN A 24 -13.83 -10.89 5.39
C GLN A 24 -14.50 -9.58 4.94
N LEU A 25 -14.08 -9.03 3.78
CA LEU A 25 -14.69 -7.82 3.23
C LEU A 25 -16.13 -8.07 2.79
N GLU A 26 -16.43 -9.21 2.18
CA GLU A 26 -17.79 -9.62 1.80
C GLU A 26 -18.70 -9.80 3.03
N GLU A 27 -18.19 -10.40 4.12
CA GLU A 27 -18.89 -10.50 5.41
C GLU A 27 -19.24 -9.12 5.97
N PHE A 28 -18.37 -8.15 5.79
CA PHE A 28 -18.60 -6.74 6.14
C PHE A 28 -19.44 -5.97 5.09
N LYS A 29 -19.97 -6.67 4.08
CA LYS A 29 -20.79 -6.09 2.99
C LYS A 29 -20.06 -5.00 2.19
N MET A 30 -18.76 -5.11 2.07
CA MET A 30 -17.94 -4.22 1.28
C MET A 30 -17.73 -4.81 -0.13
N PRO A 31 -18.14 -4.07 -1.20
CA PRO A 31 -17.85 -4.50 -2.56
C PRO A 31 -16.34 -4.59 -2.77
N VAL A 32 -15.84 -5.73 -3.26
CA VAL A 32 -14.41 -5.97 -3.42
C VAL A 32 -14.10 -6.78 -4.67
N GLU A 33 -13.07 -6.38 -5.38
CA GLU A 33 -12.54 -7.07 -6.55
C GLU A 33 -11.09 -7.50 -6.30
N LEU A 34 -10.71 -8.67 -6.80
CA LEU A 34 -9.29 -9.06 -6.87
C LEU A 34 -8.66 -8.31 -8.05
N PHE A 35 -7.57 -7.63 -7.78
CA PHE A 35 -6.77 -6.91 -8.78
C PHE A 35 -5.46 -7.66 -9.01
N GLU A 36 -5.23 -8.16 -10.24
CA GLU A 36 -3.98 -8.83 -10.56
C GLU A 36 -2.82 -7.85 -10.45
N GLY A 37 -1.98 -8.06 -9.44
CA GLY A 37 -0.80 -7.26 -9.19
C GLY A 37 0.27 -7.46 -10.25
N THR A 38 1.24 -6.57 -10.29
CA THR A 38 2.39 -6.65 -11.19
C THR A 38 3.47 -7.52 -10.56
N TYR A 39 3.91 -8.56 -11.26
CA TYR A 39 5.02 -9.40 -10.81
C TYR A 39 6.34 -8.64 -10.88
N GLY A 40 7.27 -8.98 -9.99
CA GLY A 40 8.53 -8.23 -9.90
C GLY A 40 9.35 -8.22 -11.18
N ASN A 41 9.44 -9.35 -11.89
CA ASN A 41 10.15 -9.43 -13.16
C ASN A 41 9.46 -8.60 -14.25
N ASP A 42 8.13 -8.70 -14.36
CA ASP A 42 7.36 -7.87 -15.30
C ASP A 42 7.54 -6.38 -15.00
N ALA A 43 7.58 -6.01 -13.70
CA ALA A 43 7.82 -4.64 -13.28
C ALA A 43 9.21 -4.12 -13.69
N VAL A 44 10.23 -4.96 -13.63
CA VAL A 44 11.58 -4.59 -14.10
C VAL A 44 11.55 -4.27 -15.58
N GLU A 45 10.99 -5.15 -16.40
CA GLU A 45 10.85 -4.95 -17.85
C GLU A 45 10.04 -3.70 -18.20
N MET A 46 8.92 -3.47 -17.49
CA MET A 46 8.10 -2.28 -17.66
C MET A 46 8.89 -1.00 -17.33
N MET A 47 9.65 -1.00 -16.22
CA MET A 47 10.46 0.16 -15.83
C MET A 47 11.55 0.48 -16.83
N GLU A 48 12.23 -0.54 -17.37
CA GLU A 48 13.24 -0.39 -18.42
C GLU A 48 12.64 0.18 -19.70
N LYS A 49 11.50 -0.37 -20.13
CA LYS A 49 10.77 0.10 -21.32
C LYS A 49 10.29 1.56 -21.18
N GLU A 50 9.86 1.95 -20.00
CA GLU A 50 9.38 3.30 -19.69
C GLU A 50 10.53 4.27 -19.30
N ASN A 51 11.78 3.83 -19.27
CA ASN A 51 12.94 4.57 -18.75
C ASN A 51 12.71 5.14 -17.36
N ARG A 52 12.00 4.40 -16.53
CA ARG A 52 11.61 4.85 -15.20
C ARG A 52 12.76 4.67 -14.22
N THR A 53 13.13 5.74 -13.53
CA THR A 53 14.27 5.77 -12.62
C THR A 53 13.82 5.91 -11.17
N TRP A 54 14.75 5.67 -10.24
CA TRP A 54 14.52 5.98 -8.83
C TRP A 54 14.32 7.49 -8.65
N HIS A 55 13.35 7.87 -7.82
CA HIS A 55 13.04 9.28 -7.61
C HIS A 55 14.23 10.04 -6.99
N PRO A 56 14.74 11.11 -7.65
CA PRO A 56 16.04 11.71 -7.31
C PRO A 56 16.06 12.38 -5.93
N PHE A 57 14.92 12.80 -5.45
CA PHE A 57 14.86 13.55 -4.19
C PHE A 57 14.64 12.67 -2.96
N GLY A 58 14.42 11.38 -3.13
CA GLY A 58 14.08 10.53 -2.00
C GLY A 58 13.04 11.21 -1.08
N ILE A 59 12.69 10.63 0.01
CA ILE A 59 11.93 11.34 1.04
C ILE A 59 12.91 12.17 1.85
N LYS A 60 12.76 13.51 1.85
CA LYS A 60 13.55 14.38 2.74
C LYS A 60 13.08 14.15 4.18
N GLY A 61 14.01 13.79 5.07
CA GLY A 61 13.72 13.58 6.49
C GLY A 61 14.55 12.43 7.07
N PRO A 62 14.28 12.01 8.31
CA PRO A 62 14.97 10.87 8.92
C PRO A 62 14.73 9.55 8.17
N ASP A 63 13.71 9.52 7.31
CA ASP A 63 13.36 8.39 6.45
C ASP A 63 13.95 8.52 5.03
N VAL A 64 14.95 9.38 4.82
CA VAL A 64 15.62 9.53 3.51
C VAL A 64 16.16 8.16 3.10
N ILE A 65 15.59 7.62 2.04
CA ILE A 65 16.15 6.46 1.37
C ILE A 65 17.24 7.00 0.44
N PRO A 66 18.52 6.70 0.70
CA PRO A 66 19.60 7.16 -0.16
C PRO A 66 19.38 6.63 -1.58
N ASP A 67 19.81 7.40 -2.58
CA ASP A 67 19.78 7.00 -3.98
C ASP A 67 20.35 5.57 -4.14
N PRO A 68 19.58 4.59 -4.64
CA PRO A 68 20.05 3.23 -4.84
C PRO A 68 21.16 3.12 -5.88
N ALA A 69 21.29 4.09 -6.81
CA ALA A 69 22.41 4.16 -7.73
C ALA A 69 23.72 4.36 -6.97
N ALA A 70 23.70 5.05 -5.83
CA ALA A 70 24.84 5.21 -4.94
C ALA A 70 25.08 3.98 -4.04
N ARG A 71 24.06 3.10 -3.90
CA ARG A 71 24.14 1.88 -3.07
C ARG A 71 23.28 0.76 -3.69
N PRO A 72 23.81 0.01 -4.66
CA PRO A 72 23.08 -1.01 -5.41
C PRO A 72 22.48 -2.15 -4.54
N ASN A 73 22.93 -2.29 -3.30
CA ASN A 73 22.46 -3.31 -2.35
C ASN A 73 21.35 -2.83 -1.42
N LEU A 74 20.78 -1.63 -1.62
CA LEU A 74 19.68 -1.16 -0.79
C LEU A 74 18.42 -2.00 -0.99
N LYS A 75 17.83 -2.38 0.14
CA LYS A 75 16.61 -3.22 0.24
C LYS A 75 15.39 -2.67 -0.54
N GLY A 76 15.45 -1.42 -1.02
CA GLY A 76 14.36 -0.74 -1.72
C GLY A 76 14.34 -0.90 -3.25
N ASN A 77 15.35 -1.49 -3.88
CA ASN A 77 15.41 -1.61 -5.35
C ASN A 77 15.34 -3.07 -5.83
N THR A 78 14.45 -3.85 -5.27
CA THR A 78 14.25 -5.25 -5.66
C THR A 78 13.13 -5.39 -6.67
N PRO A 79 13.09 -6.46 -7.49
CA PRO A 79 11.96 -6.73 -8.36
C PRO A 79 10.62 -6.71 -7.62
N GLY A 80 10.54 -7.31 -6.43
CA GLY A 80 9.31 -7.32 -5.63
C GLY A 80 8.86 -5.94 -5.18
N VAL A 81 9.77 -5.03 -4.85
CA VAL A 81 9.42 -3.62 -4.52
C VAL A 81 8.91 -2.89 -5.77
N LYS A 82 9.53 -3.13 -6.93
CA LYS A 82 9.06 -2.58 -8.21
C LYS A 82 7.65 -3.09 -8.54
N GLY A 83 7.41 -4.39 -8.39
CA GLY A 83 6.09 -4.99 -8.58
C GLY A 83 5.04 -4.41 -7.64
N CYS A 84 5.37 -4.23 -6.36
CA CYS A 84 4.52 -3.57 -5.40
C CYS A 84 4.18 -2.13 -5.84
N PHE A 85 5.19 -1.32 -6.19
CA PHE A 85 4.97 0.04 -6.69
C PHE A 85 4.03 0.05 -7.91
N TYR A 86 4.29 -0.78 -8.93
CA TYR A 86 3.46 -0.82 -10.14
C TYR A 86 2.03 -1.27 -9.86
N SER A 87 1.83 -2.21 -8.94
CA SER A 87 0.49 -2.63 -8.55
C SER A 87 -0.32 -1.47 -7.98
N HIS A 88 0.29 -0.69 -7.07
CA HIS A 88 -0.33 0.51 -6.53
C HIS A 88 -0.50 1.60 -7.58
N PHE A 89 0.50 1.85 -8.41
CA PHE A 89 0.46 2.86 -9.47
C PHE A 89 -0.68 2.60 -10.47
N ARG A 90 -0.88 1.36 -10.90
CA ARG A 90 -2.00 0.97 -11.76
C ARG A 90 -3.36 1.15 -11.07
N LEU A 91 -3.45 0.96 -9.76
CA LEU A 91 -4.67 1.25 -9.00
C LEU A 91 -4.90 2.75 -8.83
N TRP A 92 -3.85 3.57 -8.73
CA TRP A 92 -4.01 5.03 -8.78
C TRP A 92 -4.55 5.48 -10.15
N GLN A 93 -4.05 4.92 -11.25
CA GLN A 93 -4.59 5.15 -12.60
C GLN A 93 -6.08 4.75 -12.67
N LYS A 94 -6.41 3.58 -12.12
CA LYS A 94 -7.81 3.11 -12.07
C LYS A 94 -8.70 4.03 -11.21
N CYS A 95 -8.20 4.60 -10.14
CA CYS A 95 -8.92 5.58 -9.32
C CYS A 95 -9.28 6.84 -10.13
N VAL A 96 -8.32 7.33 -10.92
CA VAL A 96 -8.55 8.48 -11.81
C VAL A 96 -9.53 8.13 -12.92
N GLU A 97 -9.39 6.95 -13.56
CA GLU A 97 -10.29 6.46 -14.61
C GLU A 97 -11.74 6.35 -14.13
N LEU A 98 -11.94 5.79 -12.95
CA LEU A 98 -13.26 5.65 -12.33
C LEU A 98 -13.85 6.99 -11.88
N ASN A 99 -13.01 7.99 -11.67
CA ASN A 99 -13.35 9.30 -11.10
C ASN A 99 -14.16 9.19 -9.78
N GLU A 100 -13.87 8.18 -8.99
CA GLU A 100 -14.48 7.94 -7.68
C GLU A 100 -13.43 7.47 -6.67
N PRO A 101 -13.58 7.75 -5.36
CA PRO A 101 -12.68 7.22 -4.36
C PRO A 101 -12.70 5.69 -4.36
N ILE A 102 -11.52 5.08 -4.19
CA ILE A 102 -11.36 3.62 -4.08
C ILE A 102 -10.65 3.26 -2.79
N ILE A 103 -10.78 2.00 -2.39
CA ILE A 103 -9.96 1.41 -1.32
C ILE A 103 -9.00 0.40 -1.96
N ILE A 104 -7.75 0.45 -1.53
CA ILE A 104 -6.68 -0.45 -1.96
C ILE A 104 -6.21 -1.25 -0.75
N TRP A 105 -6.15 -2.58 -0.89
CA TRP A 105 -5.69 -3.53 0.11
C TRP A 105 -4.50 -4.33 -0.41
N GLU A 106 -3.48 -4.53 0.40
CA GLU A 106 -2.54 -5.63 0.20
C GLU A 106 -3.19 -6.95 0.63
N ASP A 107 -2.73 -8.07 0.08
CA ASP A 107 -3.36 -9.38 0.28
C ASP A 107 -3.21 -9.95 1.70
N ASP A 108 -2.23 -9.50 2.46
CA ASP A 108 -1.86 -10.05 3.77
C ASP A 108 -2.44 -9.26 4.97
N ILE A 109 -3.63 -8.72 4.80
CA ILE A 109 -4.37 -7.99 5.84
C ILE A 109 -5.37 -8.92 6.54
N VAL A 110 -5.52 -8.72 7.85
CA VAL A 110 -6.65 -9.25 8.64
C VAL A 110 -7.48 -8.09 9.13
N LEU A 111 -8.75 -8.13 8.81
CA LEU A 111 -9.71 -7.13 9.28
C LEU A 111 -10.18 -7.47 10.69
N THR A 112 -10.33 -6.46 11.51
CA THR A 112 -10.81 -6.56 12.89
C THR A 112 -12.20 -5.94 13.07
N ARG A 113 -12.63 -5.13 12.09
CA ARG A 113 -13.93 -4.44 12.11
C ARG A 113 -14.35 -3.95 10.73
N PRO A 114 -15.65 -3.68 10.51
CA PRO A 114 -16.15 -3.14 9.26
C PRO A 114 -15.71 -1.68 9.05
N TYR A 115 -15.77 -1.23 7.79
CA TYR A 115 -15.56 0.16 7.43
C TYR A 115 -16.75 1.02 7.90
N ILE A 116 -16.42 2.11 8.57
CA ILE A 116 -17.37 3.15 8.93
C ILE A 116 -17.06 4.37 8.05
N PRO A 117 -17.99 4.81 7.19
CA PRO A 117 -17.78 5.98 6.35
C PRO A 117 -17.54 7.24 7.16
N ILE A 118 -16.51 7.99 6.79
CA ILE A 118 -16.16 9.28 7.37
C ILE A 118 -15.67 10.21 6.26
N GLU A 119 -15.65 11.51 6.53
CA GLU A 119 -15.02 12.50 5.65
C GLU A 119 -13.50 12.50 5.85
N TRP A 120 -12.77 12.66 4.75
CA TRP A 120 -11.29 12.72 4.70
C TRP A 120 -10.84 13.47 3.44
N THR A 121 -9.54 13.84 3.37
CA THR A 121 -9.04 14.77 2.34
C THR A 121 -8.48 14.05 1.11
N ASP A 122 -7.29 13.45 1.18
CA ASP A 122 -6.58 12.87 0.03
C ASP A 122 -6.40 11.35 0.15
N VAL A 123 -5.80 10.90 1.26
CA VAL A 123 -5.50 9.50 1.57
C VAL A 123 -5.93 9.20 3.00
N LEU A 124 -6.69 8.13 3.18
CA LEU A 124 -7.12 7.67 4.49
C LEU A 124 -6.57 6.27 4.79
N ILE A 125 -5.71 6.16 5.78
CA ILE A 125 -5.17 4.87 6.25
C ILE A 125 -6.29 4.10 6.96
N LEU A 126 -6.53 2.87 6.52
CA LEU A 126 -7.55 1.95 7.05
C LEU A 126 -6.93 0.72 7.72
N ALA A 127 -5.72 0.34 7.33
CA ALA A 127 -5.00 -0.76 7.97
C ALA A 127 -3.55 -0.36 8.23
N LEU A 128 -3.00 -0.89 9.31
CA LEU A 128 -1.64 -0.61 9.74
C LEU A 128 -0.71 -1.76 9.41
N GLY A 129 0.48 -1.43 8.92
CA GLY A 129 1.57 -2.38 8.79
C GLY A 129 2.05 -2.90 10.15
N HIS A 130 3.04 -3.68 10.14
CA HIS A 130 3.69 -4.47 11.18
C HIS A 130 3.34 -4.19 12.67
N PRO A 131 3.08 -5.21 13.51
CA PRO A 131 2.68 -5.11 14.93
C PRO A 131 3.62 -4.30 15.83
N ALA A 132 4.93 -4.30 15.58
CA ALA A 132 5.87 -3.48 16.35
C ALA A 132 5.62 -1.97 16.18
N LYS A 133 5.06 -1.57 15.02
CA LYS A 133 4.60 -0.20 14.78
C LYS A 133 3.15 0.01 15.26
N THR A 134 2.41 -1.08 15.41
CA THR A 134 1.00 -1.09 15.82
C THR A 134 0.84 -0.77 17.30
N GLU A 135 1.87 -0.96 18.14
CA GLU A 135 1.80 -0.67 19.57
C GLU A 135 1.42 0.80 19.84
N LYS A 136 1.97 1.73 19.06
CA LYS A 136 1.59 3.16 19.14
C LYS A 136 0.13 3.42 18.77
N TYR A 137 -0.52 2.49 18.08
CA TYR A 137 -1.90 2.62 17.60
C TYR A 137 -2.82 1.56 18.18
N ARG A 138 -2.33 0.76 19.13
CA ARG A 138 -3.12 -0.31 19.76
C ARG A 138 -4.46 0.21 20.28
N HIS A 139 -4.47 1.43 20.85
CA HIS A 139 -5.69 2.08 21.31
C HIS A 139 -6.72 2.33 20.19
N TYR A 140 -6.29 2.53 18.94
CA TYR A 140 -7.22 2.65 17.80
C TYR A 140 -7.79 1.31 17.36
N LEU A 141 -7.06 0.21 17.61
CA LEU A 141 -7.47 -1.14 17.27
C LEU A 141 -8.36 -1.76 18.36
N GLU A 142 -7.94 -1.61 19.62
CA GLU A 142 -8.56 -2.32 20.75
C GLU A 142 -9.77 -1.58 21.32
N ASN A 143 -9.70 -0.26 21.42
CA ASN A 143 -10.76 0.56 22.02
C ASN A 143 -11.05 1.82 21.20
N PRO A 144 -11.73 1.71 20.07
CA PRO A 144 -12.16 2.88 19.33
C PRO A 144 -13.19 3.66 20.14
N MET A 145 -12.75 4.73 20.79
CA MET A 145 -13.64 5.58 21.57
C MET A 145 -14.13 6.79 20.77
N GLY A 146 -15.39 7.13 20.93
CA GLY A 146 -16.00 8.32 20.37
C GLY A 146 -16.51 8.16 18.94
N ILE A 147 -16.85 9.28 18.32
CA ILE A 147 -17.36 9.33 16.95
C ILE A 147 -16.23 9.05 15.98
N PRO A 148 -16.42 8.15 15.00
CA PRO A 148 -15.42 7.88 13.95
C PRO A 148 -15.05 9.15 13.19
N LYS A 149 -13.76 9.40 13.01
CA LYS A 149 -13.24 10.55 12.27
C LYS A 149 -11.88 10.29 11.66
N ALA A 150 -11.53 11.04 10.63
CA ALA A 150 -10.18 11.14 10.13
C ALA A 150 -9.31 11.97 11.10
N LYS A 151 -8.07 11.55 11.29
CA LYS A 151 -7.07 12.26 12.09
C LYS A 151 -5.82 12.46 11.27
N PRO A 152 -5.13 13.60 11.38
CA PRO A 152 -3.85 13.79 10.73
C PRO A 152 -2.88 12.65 11.07
N TYR A 153 -2.22 12.13 10.05
CA TYR A 153 -1.17 11.13 10.25
C TYR A 153 0.15 11.83 10.53
N PHE A 154 0.88 11.40 11.53
CA PHE A 154 2.05 12.16 12.03
C PHE A 154 3.38 11.80 11.36
N GLN A 155 3.43 10.73 10.55
CA GLN A 155 4.64 10.36 9.82
C GLN A 155 4.62 10.96 8.41
N SER A 156 5.81 11.24 7.88
CA SER A 156 5.95 11.83 6.55
C SER A 156 5.48 10.92 5.41
N SER A 157 5.55 9.62 5.59
CA SER A 157 5.12 8.61 4.61
C SER A 157 4.22 7.56 5.26
N MET A 158 3.59 6.70 4.44
CA MET A 158 2.68 5.64 4.90
C MET A 158 3.40 4.29 4.96
N PRO A 159 4.18 3.99 6.02
CA PRO A 159 4.94 2.76 6.08
C PRO A 159 4.02 1.54 6.14
N GLY A 160 4.26 0.62 5.19
CA GLY A 160 3.56 -0.64 5.08
C GLY A 160 2.27 -0.62 4.29
N CYS A 161 1.89 0.44 3.62
CA CYS A 161 0.86 0.60 2.57
C CYS A 161 -0.31 -0.42 2.54
N CYS A 162 -0.63 -1.04 3.68
CA CYS A 162 -1.40 -2.28 3.78
C CYS A 162 -2.86 -2.15 3.37
N GLY A 163 -3.48 -0.99 3.70
CA GLY A 163 -4.87 -0.72 3.35
C GLY A 163 -5.19 0.75 3.50
N TYR A 164 -5.67 1.37 2.44
CA TYR A 164 -5.99 2.80 2.42
C TYR A 164 -7.07 3.13 1.40
N ALA A 165 -7.81 4.20 1.68
CA ALA A 165 -8.69 4.82 0.71
C ALA A 165 -7.97 6.00 0.04
N LEU A 166 -8.26 6.23 -1.25
CA LEU A 166 -7.62 7.23 -2.10
C LEU A 166 -8.65 7.97 -2.93
N LYS A 167 -8.58 9.30 -2.96
CA LYS A 167 -9.42 10.13 -3.84
C LYS A 167 -8.78 10.35 -5.21
N PRO A 168 -9.58 10.57 -6.28
CA PRO A 168 -9.08 10.72 -7.66
C PRO A 168 -8.05 11.84 -7.82
N HIS A 169 -8.26 12.99 -7.19
CA HIS A 169 -7.33 14.12 -7.28
C HIS A 169 -5.98 13.83 -6.61
N ALA A 170 -5.98 13.06 -5.51
CA ALA A 170 -4.77 12.62 -4.86
C ALA A 170 -4.04 11.55 -5.68
N ALA A 171 -4.80 10.60 -6.26
CA ALA A 171 -4.26 9.63 -7.21
C ALA A 171 -3.56 10.32 -8.38
N LYS A 172 -4.20 11.37 -8.96
CA LYS A 172 -3.60 12.15 -10.05
C LYS A 172 -2.30 12.82 -9.61
N LYS A 173 -2.23 13.44 -8.43
CA LYS A 173 -1.00 14.04 -7.90
C LYS A 173 0.13 13.01 -7.79
N LEU A 174 -0.17 11.81 -7.28
CA LEU A 174 0.82 10.73 -7.18
C LEU A 174 1.29 10.24 -8.55
N ILE A 175 0.38 10.08 -9.51
CA ILE A 175 0.73 9.69 -10.89
C ILE A 175 1.62 10.75 -11.53
N ASP A 176 1.26 12.02 -11.46
CA ASP A 176 2.02 13.14 -12.03
C ASP A 176 3.42 13.23 -11.40
N THR A 177 3.53 12.99 -10.10
CA THR A 177 4.82 12.98 -9.38
C THR A 177 5.72 11.83 -9.83
N TYR A 178 5.15 10.64 -10.03
CA TYR A 178 5.92 9.43 -10.30
C TYR A 178 5.79 8.94 -11.75
N HIS A 179 5.44 9.81 -12.70
CA HIS A 179 5.25 9.40 -14.10
C HIS A 179 6.50 8.78 -14.73
N ASN A 180 7.71 9.28 -14.42
CA ASN A 180 8.99 8.80 -14.92
C ASN A 180 9.90 8.21 -13.83
N THR A 181 9.42 8.14 -12.60
CA THR A 181 10.21 7.69 -11.47
C THR A 181 9.46 6.69 -10.62
N PHE A 182 10.13 6.09 -9.64
CA PHE A 182 9.48 5.25 -8.65
C PHE A 182 10.13 5.40 -7.28
N LEU A 183 9.37 5.06 -6.25
CA LEU A 183 9.81 4.77 -4.87
C LEU A 183 9.06 3.51 -4.39
N PRO A 184 9.48 2.84 -3.31
CA PRO A 184 8.61 1.89 -2.64
C PRO A 184 7.22 2.51 -2.38
N ALA A 185 6.13 1.78 -2.64
CA ALA A 185 4.78 2.33 -2.61
C ALA A 185 4.45 3.05 -1.28
N ASP A 186 4.92 2.49 -0.17
CA ASP A 186 4.78 3.06 1.17
C ASP A 186 5.58 4.37 1.38
N ASN A 187 6.59 4.62 0.58
CA ASN A 187 7.34 5.86 0.56
C ASN A 187 6.80 6.85 -0.49
N ALA A 188 6.23 6.36 -1.58
CA ALA A 188 5.63 7.18 -2.61
C ALA A 188 4.39 7.94 -2.08
N ILE A 189 3.58 7.31 -1.22
CA ILE A 189 2.49 7.99 -0.53
C ILE A 189 3.07 8.75 0.67
N ASN A 190 3.30 10.06 0.49
CA ASN A 190 3.91 10.90 1.51
C ASN A 190 3.29 12.30 1.58
N GLN A 191 3.49 12.98 2.71
CA GLN A 191 2.88 14.28 3.01
C GLN A 191 3.42 15.44 2.18
N HIS A 192 4.51 15.25 1.41
CA HIS A 192 4.97 16.28 0.46
C HIS A 192 4.06 16.40 -0.76
N HIS A 193 3.29 15.36 -1.06
CA HIS A 193 2.44 15.30 -2.24
C HIS A 193 0.95 15.24 -1.92
N VAL A 194 0.57 14.54 -0.84
CA VAL A 194 -0.83 14.30 -0.48
C VAL A 194 -1.03 14.43 1.04
N ILE A 195 -2.23 14.85 1.44
CA ILE A 195 -2.62 14.85 2.85
C ILE A 195 -2.90 13.41 3.27
N ILE A 196 -2.18 12.93 4.28
CA ILE A 196 -2.38 11.58 4.83
C ILE A 196 -3.11 11.71 6.17
N GLU A 197 -4.24 11.02 6.25
CA GLU A 197 -5.05 10.91 7.46
C GLU A 197 -5.19 9.44 7.84
N ILE A 198 -5.47 9.19 9.11
CA ILE A 198 -5.75 7.86 9.62
C ILE A 198 -7.18 7.79 10.16
N HIS A 199 -7.90 6.73 9.82
CA HIS A 199 -9.21 6.45 10.39
C HIS A 199 -9.08 6.16 11.89
N SER A 200 -9.81 6.89 12.75
CA SER A 200 -9.72 6.70 14.20
C SER A 200 -10.15 5.29 14.67
N HIS A 201 -10.91 4.59 13.83
CA HIS A 201 -11.27 3.18 14.00
C HIS A 201 -10.56 2.38 12.90
N VAL A 202 -9.27 2.12 13.06
CA VAL A 202 -8.48 1.34 12.10
C VAL A 202 -9.13 -0.03 11.89
N MET A 203 -9.31 -0.43 10.63
CA MET A 203 -10.05 -1.63 10.26
C MET A 203 -9.25 -2.92 10.38
N GLY A 204 -7.94 -2.86 10.18
CA GLY A 204 -7.14 -4.07 10.08
C GLY A 204 -5.65 -3.86 10.34
N ILE A 205 -4.95 -4.96 10.38
CA ILE A 205 -3.50 -5.05 10.56
C ILE A 205 -2.90 -6.04 9.57
N ALA A 206 -1.67 -5.79 9.16
CA ALA A 206 -0.92 -6.77 8.37
C ALA A 206 -0.62 -8.03 9.19
N LEU A 207 -0.77 -9.18 8.55
CA LEU A 207 -0.41 -10.47 9.15
C LEU A 207 1.09 -10.53 9.43
N ILE A 208 1.43 -10.99 10.64
CA ILE A 208 2.78 -11.46 10.91
C ILE A 208 2.89 -12.85 10.32
N LYS A 209 3.72 -13.02 9.30
CA LYS A 209 4.06 -14.36 8.82
C LYS A 209 4.90 -15.08 9.87
N LYS A 210 4.25 -15.86 10.75
CA LYS A 210 4.87 -16.63 11.85
C LYS A 210 5.95 -17.63 11.37
N ASP A 211 5.89 -18.03 10.11
CA ASP A 211 6.74 -19.10 9.56
C ASP A 211 8.10 -18.60 9.03
N GLY A 212 8.57 -17.41 9.41
CA GLY A 212 9.81 -16.86 8.88
C GLY A 212 9.79 -16.60 7.36
N LYS A 213 8.65 -16.82 6.69
CA LYS A 213 8.49 -16.55 5.27
C LYS A 213 8.62 -15.05 5.05
N LYS A 214 9.63 -14.68 4.29
CA LYS A 214 9.95 -13.28 3.97
C LYS A 214 8.83 -12.70 3.11
N SER A 215 8.53 -11.41 3.33
CA SER A 215 7.66 -10.64 2.44
C SER A 215 8.06 -10.83 0.97
N LEU A 216 7.09 -10.88 0.06
CA LEU A 216 7.34 -11.00 -1.39
C LEU A 216 8.16 -9.83 -1.96
N THR A 217 8.25 -8.73 -1.24
CA THR A 217 9.10 -7.59 -1.61
C THR A 217 10.60 -7.85 -1.36
N ARG A 218 10.99 -8.95 -0.69
CA ARG A 218 12.39 -9.26 -0.38
C ARG A 218 13.05 -10.12 -1.45
N THR A 219 14.31 -9.82 -1.76
CA THR A 219 15.15 -10.34 -2.86
C THR A 219 15.21 -11.85 -3.02
N SER A 220 15.07 -12.64 -1.95
CA SER A 220 15.31 -14.09 -2.01
C SER A 220 14.20 -14.91 -2.69
N TYR A 221 13.07 -14.28 -3.01
CA TYR A 221 11.95 -14.98 -3.64
C TYR A 221 12.07 -15.00 -5.16
N TRP A 222 12.51 -13.89 -5.76
CA TRP A 222 12.54 -13.69 -7.22
C TRP A 222 13.69 -14.35 -7.94
N ASN A 223 14.73 -14.78 -7.19
CA ASN A 223 15.87 -15.54 -7.74
C ASN A 223 15.54 -17.03 -7.97
N LYS A 224 14.31 -17.48 -7.71
CA LYS A 224 13.86 -18.88 -7.81
C LYS A 224 12.76 -19.12 -8.84
N LEU A 225 12.30 -18.08 -9.51
CA LEU A 225 11.37 -18.10 -10.63
C LEU A 225 12.08 -17.78 -11.94
#